data_8282c8e38b74b49b829ff183514e4846
#
_entry.id   8282c8e38b74b49b829ff183514e4846
#
_cell.length_a   1.000
_cell.length_b   1.000
_cell.length_c   1.000
_cell.angle_alpha   90.00
_cell.angle_beta   90.00
_cell.angle_gamma   90.00
#
_symmetry.space_group_name_H-M   'P 1'
#
loop_
_entity.id
_entity.type
_entity.pdbx_description
1 polymer ?
#
loop_
_entity_poly.entity_id
_entity_poly.type
_entity_poly.pdbx_seq_one_letter_code
_entity_poly.pdbx_strand_id
1 'polypeptide(L)'
;MNRIICRPDQLDLDSPGRRDYWVALEHDSIWGDHLIPLTVWIGPETQSGQGLVAFGSNHGNEYEGPVALKRLTREIRLEDVRGRIIFLPVLNPAAFRAGTRESTLDDRVNMNRAFVDGAGVTPSLGGITHRIAAFVRQYLWPRVHVVLDLISVG
;
A
#
# COMPACT_ATOMS: atom_id res chain seq x y z
N MET A 1 -4.06 -14.69 12.02
CA MET A 1 -4.74 -13.78 11.09
C MET A 1 -4.38 -14.24 9.68
N ASN A 2 -5.33 -14.87 8.98
CA ASN A 2 -5.07 -15.35 7.61
C ASN A 2 -5.26 -14.19 6.64
N ARG A 3 -4.19 -13.83 5.90
CA ARG A 3 -4.26 -12.87 4.81
C ARG A 3 -4.64 -13.58 3.52
N ILE A 4 -5.48 -12.92 2.73
CA ILE A 4 -5.87 -13.39 1.39
C ILE A 4 -4.81 -12.88 0.40
N ILE A 5 -4.23 -13.78 -0.38
CA ILE A 5 -3.35 -13.41 -1.50
C ILE A 5 -4.23 -13.13 -2.72
N CYS A 6 -4.12 -11.94 -3.29
CA CYS A 6 -4.92 -11.56 -4.47
C CYS A 6 -4.20 -10.53 -5.34
N ARG A 7 -4.63 -10.40 -6.58
CA ARG A 7 -4.23 -9.31 -7.49
C ARG A 7 -4.97 -8.01 -7.14
N PRO A 8 -4.47 -6.82 -7.57
CA PRO A 8 -5.12 -5.54 -7.30
C PRO A 8 -6.59 -5.45 -7.70
N ASP A 9 -6.96 -6.05 -8.83
CA ASP A 9 -8.33 -6.08 -9.38
C ASP A 9 -9.29 -7.01 -8.62
N GLN A 10 -8.75 -7.86 -7.75
CA GLN A 10 -9.51 -8.79 -6.91
C GLN A 10 -9.76 -8.25 -5.49
N LEU A 11 -9.24 -7.04 -5.18
CA LEU A 11 -9.46 -6.42 -3.88
C LEU A 11 -10.92 -6.01 -3.69
N ASP A 12 -11.54 -6.50 -2.64
CA ASP A 12 -12.81 -5.95 -2.18
C ASP A 12 -12.55 -4.76 -1.24
N LEU A 13 -12.66 -3.58 -1.81
CA LEU A 13 -12.47 -2.30 -1.13
C LEU A 13 -13.80 -1.54 -0.91
N ASP A 14 -14.93 -2.18 -1.20
CA ASP A 14 -16.24 -1.51 -1.20
C ASP A 14 -17.26 -2.16 -0.25
N SER A 15 -17.21 -3.47 -0.02
CA SER A 15 -18.14 -4.15 0.89
C SER A 15 -17.81 -3.89 2.36
N PRO A 16 -18.81 -3.64 3.24
CA PRO A 16 -18.57 -3.47 4.67
C PRO A 16 -17.82 -4.65 5.31
N GLY A 17 -16.98 -4.34 6.29
CA GLY A 17 -16.20 -5.34 7.00
C GLY A 17 -14.71 -5.04 7.08
N ARG A 18 -13.96 -5.97 7.70
CA ARG A 18 -12.50 -5.94 7.75
C ARG A 18 -11.91 -7.07 6.92
N ARG A 19 -10.87 -6.76 6.14
CA ARG A 19 -10.13 -7.75 5.35
C ARG A 19 -8.64 -7.49 5.42
N ASP A 20 -7.87 -8.56 5.46
CA ASP A 20 -6.40 -8.53 5.45
C ASP A 20 -5.90 -9.21 4.19
N TYR A 21 -5.09 -8.51 3.40
CA TYR A 21 -4.57 -8.97 2.11
C TYR A 21 -3.04 -9.01 2.06
N TRP A 22 -2.53 -9.90 1.23
CA TRP A 22 -1.25 -9.80 0.55
C TRP A 22 -1.55 -9.45 -0.90
N VAL A 23 -1.31 -8.19 -1.29
CA VAL A 23 -1.51 -7.76 -2.68
C VAL A 23 -0.31 -8.20 -3.49
N ALA A 24 -0.54 -9.07 -4.46
CA ALA A 24 0.47 -9.63 -5.33
C ALA A 24 0.67 -8.73 -6.55
N LEU A 25 1.80 -8.06 -6.63
CA LEU A 25 2.23 -7.30 -7.81
C LEU A 25 3.25 -8.12 -8.58
N GLU A 26 3.01 -8.26 -9.88
CA GLU A 26 3.88 -8.99 -10.76
C GLU A 26 5.31 -8.40 -10.77
N HIS A 27 6.29 -9.27 -10.72
CA HIS A 27 7.69 -8.94 -10.82
C HIS A 27 8.31 -9.67 -12.01
N ASP A 28 9.15 -8.97 -12.79
CA ASP A 28 9.81 -9.54 -13.97
C ASP A 28 10.97 -10.47 -13.59
N SER A 29 10.69 -11.46 -12.78
CA SER A 29 11.66 -12.46 -12.35
C SER A 29 11.01 -13.83 -12.19
N ILE A 30 11.84 -14.87 -12.14
CA ILE A 30 11.40 -16.23 -11.84
C ILE A 30 10.91 -16.41 -10.39
N TRP A 31 11.12 -15.42 -9.52
CA TRP A 31 10.73 -15.46 -8.11
C TRP A 31 9.23 -15.18 -7.88
N GLY A 32 8.50 -14.76 -8.92
CA GLY A 32 7.07 -14.50 -8.85
C GLY A 32 6.72 -13.08 -8.46
N ASP A 33 5.86 -12.90 -7.47
CA ASP A 33 5.26 -11.62 -7.15
C ASP A 33 5.89 -10.93 -5.93
N HIS A 34 5.84 -9.60 -5.92
CA HIS A 34 6.00 -8.82 -4.70
C HIS A 34 4.69 -8.79 -3.92
N LEU A 35 4.73 -9.16 -2.65
CA LEU A 35 3.56 -9.17 -1.77
C LEU A 35 3.56 -7.92 -0.87
N ILE A 36 2.54 -7.09 -1.01
CA ILE A 36 2.34 -5.89 -0.20
C ILE A 36 1.25 -6.15 0.84
N PRO A 37 1.55 -5.96 2.14
CA PRO A 37 0.54 -6.12 3.18
C PRO A 37 -0.47 -4.97 3.14
N LEU A 38 -1.76 -5.31 3.06
CA LEU A 38 -2.85 -4.34 3.09
C LEU A 38 -3.93 -4.81 4.07
N THR A 39 -4.42 -3.91 4.89
CA THR A 39 -5.61 -4.12 5.72
C THR A 39 -6.62 -3.04 5.40
N VAL A 40 -7.87 -3.43 5.21
CA VAL A 40 -8.98 -2.50 4.99
C VAL A 40 -10.07 -2.71 6.04
N TRP A 41 -10.63 -1.60 6.51
CA TRP A 41 -11.87 -1.53 7.29
C TRP A 41 -12.86 -0.67 6.52
N ILE A 42 -14.08 -1.15 6.39
CA ILE A 42 -15.17 -0.45 5.70
C ILE A 42 -16.38 -0.47 6.62
N GLY A 43 -16.78 0.70 7.07
CA GLY A 43 -17.98 0.87 7.89
C GLY A 43 -19.25 0.60 7.07
N PRO A 44 -20.38 0.25 7.72
CA PRO A 44 -21.62 -0.15 7.04
C PRO A 44 -22.25 0.96 6.20
N GLU A 45 -22.00 2.22 6.52
CA GLU A 45 -22.59 3.39 5.86
C GLU A 45 -21.57 4.18 5.03
N THR A 46 -20.48 3.52 4.60
CA THR A 46 -19.41 4.16 3.83
C THR A 46 -19.91 4.64 2.47
N GLN A 47 -19.75 5.94 2.21
CA GLN A 47 -20.04 6.54 0.90
C GLN A 47 -18.83 6.45 -0.04
N SER A 48 -19.07 6.60 -1.34
CA SER A 48 -18.01 6.65 -2.34
C SER A 48 -17.02 7.79 -2.04
N GLY A 49 -15.73 7.50 -2.10
CA GLY A 49 -14.66 8.46 -1.80
C GLY A 49 -14.44 8.76 -0.32
N GLN A 50 -15.35 8.36 0.57
CA GLN A 50 -15.22 8.58 2.01
C GLN A 50 -14.20 7.61 2.62
N GLY A 51 -12.98 8.06 2.83
CA GLY A 51 -11.98 7.21 3.43
C GLY A 51 -10.59 7.84 3.48
N LEU A 52 -9.68 7.10 4.10
CA LEU A 52 -8.26 7.41 4.12
C LEU A 52 -7.43 6.19 3.72
N VAL A 53 -6.29 6.43 3.12
CA VAL A 53 -5.22 5.45 3.00
C VAL A 53 -3.98 5.97 3.71
N ALA A 54 -3.32 5.10 4.46
CA ALA A 54 -2.05 5.41 5.10
C ALA A 54 -1.00 4.34 4.76
N PHE A 55 0.18 4.79 4.42
CA PHE A 55 1.33 3.91 4.20
C PHE A 55 2.50 4.26 5.10
N GLY A 56 3.25 3.23 5.46
CA GLY A 56 4.57 3.35 6.03
C GLY A 56 5.58 2.71 5.10
N SER A 57 6.85 2.95 5.37
CA SER A 57 7.96 2.43 4.57
C SER A 57 7.82 2.73 3.07
N ASN A 58 7.49 3.96 2.76
CA ASN A 58 7.70 4.55 1.44
C ASN A 58 9.21 4.55 1.13
N HIS A 59 10.02 4.91 2.13
CA HIS A 59 11.45 4.62 2.17
C HIS A 59 11.72 3.48 3.15
N GLY A 60 12.57 2.53 2.75
CA GLY A 60 12.75 1.29 3.48
C GLY A 60 13.51 1.40 4.80
N ASN A 61 14.23 2.49 5.02
CA ASN A 61 14.96 2.78 6.26
C ASN A 61 14.15 3.58 7.30
N GLU A 62 12.85 3.81 7.04
CA GLU A 62 11.93 4.53 7.92
C GLU A 62 10.96 3.55 8.57
N TYR A 63 11.14 3.25 9.87
CA TYR A 63 10.45 2.17 10.56
C TYR A 63 9.25 2.63 11.41
N GLU A 64 9.15 3.90 11.74
CA GLU A 64 8.12 4.45 12.64
C GLU A 64 6.73 4.28 12.04
N GLY A 65 6.57 4.58 10.74
CA GLY A 65 5.32 4.38 10.02
C GLY A 65 4.84 2.93 10.05
N PRO A 66 5.66 1.94 9.64
CA PRO A 66 5.34 0.52 9.76
C PRO A 66 4.93 0.08 11.17
N VAL A 67 5.64 0.52 12.20
CA VAL A 67 5.34 0.19 13.60
C VAL A 67 4.01 0.78 14.03
N ALA A 68 3.79 2.08 13.74
CA ALA A 68 2.54 2.78 14.09
C ALA A 68 1.33 2.14 13.41
N LEU A 69 1.38 1.91 12.10
CA LEU A 69 0.28 1.29 11.36
C LEU A 69 0.04 -0.16 11.80
N LYS A 70 1.10 -0.91 12.09
CA LYS A 70 0.96 -2.28 12.61
C LYS A 70 0.28 -2.31 13.97
N ARG A 71 0.57 -1.34 14.83
CA ARG A 71 -0.08 -1.18 16.12
C ARG A 71 -1.55 -0.82 15.94
N LEU A 72 -1.85 0.23 15.17
CA LEU A 72 -3.23 0.66 14.87
C LEU A 72 -4.06 -0.45 14.22
N THR A 73 -3.46 -1.30 13.39
CA THR A 73 -4.15 -2.46 12.79
C THR A 73 -4.73 -3.43 13.85
N ARG A 74 -4.16 -3.46 15.06
CA ARG A 74 -4.64 -4.29 16.17
C ARG A 74 -5.65 -3.57 17.06
N GLU A 75 -5.60 -2.24 17.10
CA GLU A 75 -6.39 -1.41 18.01
C GLU A 75 -7.72 -0.96 17.38
N ILE A 76 -7.75 -0.74 16.05
CA ILE A 76 -8.96 -0.30 15.34
C ILE A 76 -10.02 -1.42 15.37
N ARG A 77 -11.19 -1.08 15.90
CA ARG A 77 -12.37 -1.93 15.92
C ARG A 77 -13.28 -1.54 14.77
N LEU A 78 -13.85 -2.51 14.07
CA LEU A 78 -14.70 -2.25 12.91
C LEU A 78 -15.94 -1.41 13.25
N GLU A 79 -16.50 -1.62 14.44
CA GLU A 79 -17.67 -0.88 14.93
C GLU A 79 -17.44 0.62 15.12
N ASP A 80 -16.18 1.03 15.27
CA ASP A 80 -15.81 2.45 15.44
C ASP A 80 -15.54 3.15 14.11
N VAL A 81 -15.51 2.39 13.00
CA VAL A 81 -15.16 2.92 11.68
C VAL A 81 -16.39 3.55 11.02
N ARG A 82 -16.23 4.81 10.62
CA ARG A 82 -17.17 5.55 9.78
C ARG A 82 -16.44 5.92 8.48
N GLY A 83 -16.80 5.25 7.39
CA GLY A 83 -16.07 5.38 6.12
C GLY A 83 -15.12 4.21 5.89
N ARG A 84 -14.04 4.46 5.13
CA ARG A 84 -13.04 3.46 4.73
C ARG A 84 -11.68 3.82 5.30
N ILE A 85 -10.98 2.84 5.89
CA ILE A 85 -9.59 2.95 6.33
C ILE A 85 -8.79 1.88 5.62
N ILE A 86 -7.72 2.27 4.95
CA ILE A 86 -6.80 1.36 4.26
C ILE A 86 -5.38 1.59 4.80
N PHE A 87 -4.75 0.55 5.32
CA PHE A 87 -3.37 0.59 5.78
C PHE A 87 -2.48 -0.32 4.95
N LEU A 88 -1.34 0.25 4.51
CA LEU A 88 -0.22 -0.48 3.93
C LEU A 88 1.01 -0.23 4.83
N PRO A 89 1.21 -1.04 5.88
CA PRO A 89 2.31 -0.83 6.81
C PRO A 89 3.69 -0.83 6.17
N VAL A 90 3.86 -1.56 5.07
CA VAL A 90 5.09 -1.60 4.28
C VAL A 90 4.71 -1.44 2.82
N LEU A 91 4.84 -0.22 2.30
CA LEU A 91 4.51 0.07 0.90
C LEU A 91 5.58 -0.47 -0.06
N ASN A 92 6.86 -0.34 0.33
CA ASN A 92 8.00 -0.80 -0.47
C ASN A 92 8.73 -1.96 0.23
N PRO A 93 8.28 -3.22 0.06
CA PRO A 93 8.89 -4.37 0.74
C PRO A 93 10.35 -4.63 0.36
N ALA A 94 10.76 -4.29 -0.85
CA ALA A 94 12.14 -4.47 -1.30
C ALA A 94 13.09 -3.53 -0.56
N ALA A 95 12.77 -2.23 -0.54
CA ALA A 95 13.54 -1.23 0.21
C ALA A 95 13.53 -1.51 1.71
N PHE A 96 12.37 -1.90 2.27
CA PHE A 96 12.23 -2.22 3.70
C PHE A 96 13.14 -3.38 4.13
N ARG A 97 13.17 -4.48 3.36
CA ARG A 97 14.04 -5.63 3.67
C ARG A 97 15.53 -5.30 3.54
N ALA A 98 15.86 -4.40 2.60
CA ALA A 98 17.23 -3.94 2.43
C ALA A 98 17.65 -2.90 3.48
N GLY A 99 16.70 -2.28 4.20
CA GLY A 99 16.97 -1.18 5.12
C GLY A 99 17.50 0.07 4.42
N THR A 100 17.10 0.29 3.17
CA THR A 100 17.59 1.37 2.31
C THR A 100 16.48 2.31 1.91
N ARG A 101 16.83 3.56 1.57
CA ARG A 101 15.84 4.54 1.14
C ARG A 101 15.11 4.13 -0.15
N GLU A 102 15.82 3.51 -1.06
CA GLU A 102 15.37 3.10 -2.39
C GLU A 102 15.33 1.58 -2.53
N SER A 103 14.68 1.07 -3.56
CA SER A 103 14.63 -0.37 -3.89
C SER A 103 15.96 -0.85 -4.47
N THR A 104 17.04 -0.79 -3.68
CA THR A 104 18.42 -1.02 -4.15
C THR A 104 18.66 -2.40 -4.75
N LEU A 105 17.85 -3.40 -4.38
CA LEU A 105 17.94 -4.76 -4.88
C LEU A 105 17.10 -5.00 -6.14
N ASP A 106 16.30 -4.00 -6.54
CA ASP A 106 15.43 -4.07 -7.72
C ASP A 106 15.75 -2.92 -8.71
N ASP A 107 14.89 -1.93 -8.80
CA ASP A 107 14.95 -0.85 -9.80
C ASP A 107 15.72 0.40 -9.35
N ARG A 108 16.15 0.45 -8.10
CA ARG A 108 16.88 1.59 -7.48
C ARG A 108 16.14 2.93 -7.58
N VAL A 109 14.82 2.88 -7.62
CA VAL A 109 13.98 4.06 -7.71
C VAL A 109 13.53 4.50 -6.33
N ASN A 110 13.60 5.81 -6.07
CA ASN A 110 12.96 6.41 -4.90
C ASN A 110 11.44 6.45 -5.11
N MET A 111 10.68 5.84 -4.21
CA MET A 111 9.22 5.73 -4.30
C MET A 111 8.54 7.09 -4.48
N ASN A 112 9.02 8.16 -3.84
CA ASN A 112 8.48 9.51 -4.00
C ASN A 112 8.64 10.09 -5.42
N ARG A 113 9.45 9.47 -6.27
CA ARG A 113 9.62 9.86 -7.68
C ARG A 113 8.73 9.03 -8.61
N ALA A 114 8.16 7.94 -8.13
CA ALA A 114 7.33 7.04 -8.93
C ALA A 114 5.87 7.50 -9.05
N PHE A 115 5.41 8.40 -8.18
CA PHE A 115 4.03 8.92 -8.19
C PHE A 115 3.81 10.07 -9.18
N VAL A 116 4.81 10.50 -9.94
CA VAL A 116 4.73 11.63 -10.86
C VAL A 116 3.86 11.27 -12.08
N ASP A 117 2.93 12.19 -12.41
CA ASP A 117 2.11 12.07 -13.62
C ASP A 117 2.94 12.32 -14.89
N GLY A 118 2.68 11.56 -15.94
CA GLY A 118 3.21 11.82 -17.28
C GLY A 118 4.58 11.21 -17.57
N ALA A 119 5.13 10.38 -16.72
CA ALA A 119 6.42 9.73 -16.99
C ALA A 119 6.39 8.67 -18.11
N GLY A 120 5.31 8.57 -18.91
CA GLY A 120 5.23 7.65 -20.05
C GLY A 120 5.44 6.16 -19.72
N VAL A 121 5.56 5.85 -18.44
CA VAL A 121 5.78 4.49 -17.95
C VAL A 121 4.40 3.85 -17.81
N THR A 122 4.05 3.05 -18.80
CA THR A 122 2.93 2.12 -18.62
C THR A 122 3.27 1.24 -17.40
N PRO A 123 2.32 0.92 -16.52
CA PRO A 123 2.55 0.08 -15.34
C PRO A 123 3.27 -1.25 -15.64
N SER A 124 3.14 -1.74 -16.87
CA SER A 124 3.77 -2.96 -17.36
C SER A 124 5.24 -2.79 -17.79
N LEU A 125 5.73 -1.57 -17.99
CA LEU A 125 7.10 -1.31 -18.49
C LEU A 125 8.06 -0.73 -17.44
N GLY A 126 7.52 -0.29 -16.28
CA GLY A 126 8.32 0.22 -15.17
C GLY A 126 8.78 -0.88 -14.23
N GLY A 127 9.87 -0.60 -13.49
CA GLY A 127 10.30 -1.44 -12.38
C GLY A 127 9.25 -1.53 -11.26
N ILE A 128 9.54 -2.33 -10.24
CA ILE A 128 8.57 -2.63 -9.17
C ILE A 128 8.07 -1.38 -8.44
N THR A 129 8.92 -0.37 -8.25
CA THR A 129 8.54 0.87 -7.57
C THR A 129 7.45 1.61 -8.34
N HIS A 130 7.55 1.68 -9.68
CA HIS A 130 6.50 2.28 -10.53
C HIS A 130 5.21 1.45 -10.53
N ARG A 131 5.30 0.11 -10.48
CA ARG A 131 4.12 -0.77 -10.37
C ARG A 131 3.40 -0.58 -9.05
N ILE A 132 4.12 -0.41 -7.94
CA ILE A 132 3.54 -0.08 -6.62
C ILE A 132 2.83 1.27 -6.68
N ALA A 133 3.47 2.31 -7.22
CA ALA A 133 2.86 3.63 -7.37
C ALA A 133 1.60 3.59 -8.25
N ALA A 134 1.65 2.84 -9.36
CA ALA A 134 0.49 2.65 -10.24
C ALA A 134 -0.66 1.92 -9.52
N PHE A 135 -0.36 0.88 -8.75
CA PHE A 135 -1.36 0.19 -7.93
C PHE A 135 -2.06 1.15 -6.96
N VAL A 136 -1.31 1.95 -6.21
CA VAL A 136 -1.88 2.93 -5.28
C VAL A 136 -2.77 3.93 -6.01
N ARG A 137 -2.30 4.50 -7.12
CA ARG A 137 -3.04 5.50 -7.91
C ARG A 137 -4.31 4.95 -8.55
N GLN A 138 -4.25 3.74 -9.08
CA GLN A 138 -5.38 3.17 -9.84
C GLN A 138 -6.43 2.55 -8.93
N TYR A 139 -6.03 1.92 -7.83
CA TYR A 139 -6.94 1.12 -7.01
C TYR A 139 -7.29 1.77 -5.67
N LEU A 140 -6.38 2.53 -5.06
CA LEU A 140 -6.60 3.07 -3.70
C LEU A 140 -7.06 4.53 -3.71
N TRP A 141 -6.37 5.41 -4.45
CA TRP A 141 -6.69 6.84 -4.46
C TRP A 141 -8.14 7.17 -4.87
N PRO A 142 -8.73 6.51 -5.88
CA PRO A 142 -10.12 6.82 -6.25
C PRO A 142 -11.16 6.52 -5.17
N ARG A 143 -10.77 5.79 -4.12
CA ARG A 143 -11.66 5.33 -3.05
C ARG A 143 -11.53 6.11 -1.74
N VAL A 144 -10.62 7.08 -1.69
CA VAL A 144 -10.29 7.83 -0.49
C VAL A 144 -10.18 9.32 -0.79
N HIS A 145 -10.37 10.17 0.23
CA HIS A 145 -10.19 11.62 0.13
C HIS A 145 -8.99 12.11 0.96
N VAL A 146 -8.38 11.23 1.76
CA VAL A 146 -7.17 11.51 2.53
C VAL A 146 -6.11 10.47 2.23
N VAL A 147 -4.89 10.94 1.96
CA VAL A 147 -3.70 10.10 1.76
C VAL A 147 -2.65 10.53 2.78
N LEU A 148 -2.17 9.60 3.57
CA LEU A 148 -1.15 9.82 4.59
C LEU A 148 0.09 8.98 4.27
N ASP A 149 1.23 9.65 4.14
CA ASP A 149 2.54 9.02 4.06
C ASP A 149 3.28 9.24 5.39
N LEU A 150 3.49 8.14 6.12
CA LEU A 150 4.15 8.17 7.43
C LEU A 150 5.65 8.01 7.25
N ILE A 151 6.32 9.14 7.08
CA ILE A 151 7.77 9.23 6.93
C ILE A 151 8.40 9.68 8.25
N SER A 152 9.64 9.28 8.48
CA SER A 152 10.48 9.82 9.55
C SER A 152 11.57 10.71 8.98
N VAL A 153 11.93 11.73 9.77
CA VAL A 153 13.09 12.60 9.48
C VAL A 153 14.25 12.02 10.27
N GLY A 154 15.18 11.39 9.57
CA GLY A 154 16.45 10.93 10.15
C GLY A 154 17.45 12.05 10.34
#